data_55e19a7bba3a4f0340f99f1e0414b649
#
_entry.id   55e19a7bba3a4f0340f99f1e0414b649
#
_cell.length_a   1.000
_cell.length_b   1.000
_cell.length_c   1.000
_cell.angle_alpha   90.00
_cell.angle_beta   90.00
_cell.angle_gamma   90.00
#
_symmetry.space_group_name_H-M   'P 1'
#
loop_
_entity.id
_entity.type
_entity.pdbx_description
1 polymer ?
#
loop_
_entity_poly.entity_id
_entity_poly.type
_entity_poly.pdbx_seq_one_letter_code
_entity_poly.pdbx_strand_id
1 'polypeptide(L)'
;MKIAIFTEYYYPFISGVVTHIESLKDELEKKGHEVLIVTTDPHSKTHYIKDGVLYCPAKGVKKIYGYGVTIPYSHQRLKYLRDFNPDLIHIQTEFTVGIFGLWAAKKLNKPVVYTLHTLYDQYTFYVVPEMFNFIAKPIVYKYLGVIAKHADEITSPSPKGRVLLEKGGIHKPVTIIPNATDLHLFLPENVNRDKVRQIRRKYGFKDGDVVLCFCGRLGKEKSIDVLIEYFAKSSEKCDKYKLLIMGDGPENESLKQLARDTGFADRIFFTGKVDHEEISAYYYACDLYATASVTEANSISALEAGASGLLMLQKLDEGNKYQITQGENGYTFKDFEEFDLRLRDYAALSVDERKQVRDRVMASSRKYGPEEFVRNILKIYNRAICDRQQENAAEL
;
A
#
# COMPACT_ATOMS: atom_id res chain seq x y z
N MET A 1 -11.37 9.92 -21.48
CA MET A 1 -9.94 9.71 -21.80
C MET A 1 -9.65 8.22 -21.89
N LYS A 2 -8.67 7.85 -22.71
CA LYS A 2 -8.09 6.52 -22.76
C LYS A 2 -6.76 6.50 -22.00
N ILE A 3 -6.65 5.68 -20.99
CA ILE A 3 -5.52 5.68 -20.07
C ILE A 3 -4.84 4.33 -20.10
N ALA A 4 -3.53 4.27 -20.38
CA ALA A 4 -2.76 3.05 -20.31
C ALA A 4 -1.94 3.02 -19.03
N ILE A 5 -2.22 2.07 -18.13
CA ILE A 5 -1.56 1.90 -16.83
C ILE A 5 -0.56 0.75 -16.92
N PHE A 6 0.70 1.02 -16.54
CA PHE A 6 1.81 0.10 -16.64
C PHE A 6 2.25 -0.39 -15.28
N THR A 7 2.21 -1.70 -15.06
CA THR A 7 2.63 -2.33 -13.81
C THR A 7 3.29 -3.68 -14.08
N GLU A 8 4.32 -4.04 -13.32
CA GLU A 8 5.02 -5.30 -13.44
C GLU A 8 4.17 -6.50 -13.01
N TYR A 9 3.26 -6.29 -12.08
CA TYR A 9 2.39 -7.33 -11.52
C TYR A 9 0.97 -6.80 -11.29
N TYR A 10 0.04 -7.68 -11.57
CA TYR A 10 -1.39 -7.47 -11.42
C TYR A 10 -2.02 -8.78 -10.96
N TYR A 11 -3.36 -8.92 -10.95
CA TYR A 11 -3.97 -10.19 -10.57
C TYR A 11 -3.33 -11.39 -11.30
N PRO A 12 -3.12 -12.54 -10.61
CA PRO A 12 -3.62 -12.91 -9.27
C PRO A 12 -2.73 -12.51 -8.09
N PHE A 13 -1.71 -11.69 -8.27
CA PHE A 13 -0.88 -11.18 -7.17
C PHE A 13 -1.67 -10.23 -6.28
N ILE A 14 -1.51 -10.34 -4.96
CA ILE A 14 -2.15 -9.47 -3.97
C ILE A 14 -1.07 -8.59 -3.32
N SER A 15 -1.22 -7.29 -3.47
CA SER A 15 -0.35 -6.29 -2.85
C SER A 15 -1.06 -4.94 -2.79
N GLY A 16 -0.57 -4.03 -1.93
CA GLY A 16 -1.11 -2.67 -1.87
C GLY A 16 -1.08 -1.93 -3.21
N VAL A 17 -0.07 -2.18 -4.07
CA VAL A 17 -0.01 -1.58 -5.42
C VAL A 17 -1.12 -2.13 -6.31
N VAL A 18 -1.39 -3.44 -6.26
CA VAL A 18 -2.49 -4.05 -7.05
C VAL A 18 -3.83 -3.48 -6.60
N THR A 19 -4.09 -3.42 -5.29
CA THR A 19 -5.32 -2.82 -4.75
C THR A 19 -5.48 -1.36 -5.16
N HIS A 20 -4.39 -0.58 -5.13
CA HIS A 20 -4.39 0.80 -5.60
C HIS A 20 -4.74 0.92 -7.10
N ILE A 21 -4.14 0.09 -7.95
CA ILE A 21 -4.39 0.10 -9.41
C ILE A 21 -5.83 -0.31 -9.71
N GLU A 22 -6.35 -1.30 -9.01
CA GLU A 22 -7.75 -1.74 -9.14
C GLU A 22 -8.73 -0.63 -8.79
N SER A 23 -8.57 -0.03 -7.60
CA SER A 23 -9.39 1.11 -7.18
C SER A 23 -9.32 2.28 -8.16
N LEU A 24 -8.12 2.53 -8.73
CA LEU A 24 -7.92 3.56 -9.75
C LEU A 24 -8.68 3.23 -11.03
N LYS A 25 -8.54 1.99 -11.54
CA LYS A 25 -9.22 1.53 -12.75
C LYS A 25 -10.73 1.63 -12.61
N ASP A 26 -11.27 1.04 -11.54
CA ASP A 26 -12.72 0.97 -11.32
C ASP A 26 -13.35 2.37 -11.25
N GLU A 27 -12.74 3.29 -10.53
CA GLU A 27 -13.25 4.65 -10.40
C GLU A 27 -13.09 5.47 -11.68
N LEU A 28 -12.03 5.24 -12.46
CA LEU A 28 -11.88 5.86 -13.78
C LEU A 28 -12.96 5.36 -14.75
N GLU A 29 -13.22 4.05 -14.77
CA GLU A 29 -14.25 3.44 -15.62
C GLU A 29 -15.67 3.89 -15.22
N LYS A 30 -15.98 3.99 -13.92
CA LYS A 30 -17.24 4.58 -13.41
C LYS A 30 -17.45 6.02 -13.90
N LYS A 31 -16.35 6.77 -14.11
CA LYS A 31 -16.41 8.14 -14.65
C LYS A 31 -16.39 8.21 -16.18
N GLY A 32 -16.51 7.08 -16.86
CA GLY A 32 -16.60 7.00 -18.32
C GLY A 32 -15.25 7.10 -19.04
N HIS A 33 -14.12 6.81 -18.35
CA HIS A 33 -12.82 6.68 -18.98
C HIS A 33 -12.57 5.23 -19.40
N GLU A 34 -11.76 5.03 -20.45
CA GLU A 34 -11.32 3.70 -20.88
C GLU A 34 -9.92 3.43 -20.30
N VAL A 35 -9.75 2.29 -19.64
CA VAL A 35 -8.47 1.91 -19.01
C VAL A 35 -7.94 0.61 -19.61
N LEU A 36 -6.66 0.64 -20.04
CA LEU A 36 -5.89 -0.54 -20.41
C LEU A 36 -4.77 -0.74 -19.42
N ILE A 37 -4.78 -1.82 -18.65
CA ILE A 37 -3.65 -2.22 -17.81
C ILE A 37 -2.68 -3.02 -18.65
N VAL A 38 -1.39 -2.72 -18.58
CA VAL A 38 -0.30 -3.46 -19.21
C VAL A 38 0.54 -4.10 -18.12
N THR A 39 0.56 -5.45 -18.08
CA THR A 39 1.25 -6.20 -17.04
C THR A 39 1.95 -7.44 -17.59
N THR A 40 2.64 -8.19 -16.73
CA THR A 40 3.32 -9.44 -17.07
C THR A 40 2.50 -10.67 -16.71
N ASP A 41 2.66 -11.73 -17.49
CA ASP A 41 2.21 -13.08 -17.13
C ASP A 41 3.35 -14.09 -17.33
N PRO A 42 3.96 -14.59 -16.21
CA PRO A 42 5.02 -15.59 -16.29
C PRO A 42 4.60 -16.97 -16.81
N HIS A 43 3.29 -17.21 -16.90
CA HIS A 43 2.74 -18.50 -17.34
C HIS A 43 2.33 -18.48 -18.83
N SER A 44 2.26 -17.30 -19.45
CA SER A 44 1.93 -17.15 -20.86
C SER A 44 3.18 -17.11 -21.74
N LYS A 45 3.04 -17.65 -22.96
CA LYS A 45 4.05 -17.55 -24.04
C LYS A 45 3.71 -16.48 -25.07
N THR A 46 2.50 -15.96 -25.05
CA THR A 46 1.98 -14.98 -26.03
C THR A 46 1.32 -13.81 -25.32
N HIS A 47 1.22 -12.68 -26.02
CA HIS A 47 0.43 -11.56 -25.54
C HIS A 47 -1.06 -11.85 -25.72
N TYR A 48 -1.87 -11.47 -24.72
CA TYR A 48 -3.34 -11.55 -24.82
C TYR A 48 -3.98 -10.42 -24.01
N ILE A 49 -5.21 -10.06 -24.38
CA ILE A 49 -6.04 -9.11 -23.62
C ILE A 49 -7.18 -9.90 -22.96
N LYS A 50 -7.38 -9.63 -21.67
CA LYS A 50 -8.51 -10.14 -20.91
C LYS A 50 -8.99 -9.06 -19.93
N ASP A 51 -10.27 -8.75 -19.91
CA ASP A 51 -10.93 -7.82 -18.99
C ASP A 51 -10.25 -6.44 -18.89
N GLY A 52 -9.83 -5.88 -20.05
CA GLY A 52 -9.13 -4.59 -20.11
C GLY A 52 -7.67 -4.66 -19.67
N VAL A 53 -7.07 -5.87 -19.57
CA VAL A 53 -5.68 -6.09 -19.17
C VAL A 53 -4.90 -6.75 -20.30
N LEU A 54 -3.82 -6.12 -20.76
CA LEU A 54 -2.84 -6.69 -21.68
C LEU A 54 -1.78 -7.44 -20.88
N TYR A 55 -1.84 -8.76 -20.92
CA TYR A 55 -0.86 -9.66 -20.33
C TYR A 55 0.30 -9.89 -21.28
N CYS A 56 1.52 -9.65 -20.82
CA CYS A 56 2.74 -9.80 -21.58
C CYS A 56 3.52 -11.03 -21.13
N PRO A 57 3.98 -11.91 -22.04
CA PRO A 57 4.80 -13.05 -21.68
C PRO A 57 6.06 -12.59 -20.96
N ALA A 58 6.41 -13.30 -19.87
CA ALA A 58 7.51 -12.93 -19.00
C ALA A 58 8.18 -14.17 -18.41
N LYS A 59 9.37 -13.97 -17.84
CA LYS A 59 10.05 -15.01 -17.07
C LYS A 59 9.86 -14.70 -15.58
N GLY A 60 9.25 -15.60 -14.84
CA GLY A 60 9.09 -15.48 -13.41
C GLY A 60 10.43 -15.54 -12.66
N VAL A 61 10.68 -14.61 -11.74
CA VAL A 61 11.89 -14.55 -10.93
C VAL A 61 11.56 -14.88 -9.49
N LYS A 62 11.95 -16.08 -9.02
CA LYS A 62 11.64 -16.58 -7.67
C LYS A 62 12.11 -15.64 -6.54
N LYS A 63 13.27 -14.98 -6.71
CA LYS A 63 13.84 -14.06 -5.70
C LYS A 63 13.00 -12.80 -5.46
N ILE A 64 12.12 -12.44 -6.40
CA ILE A 64 11.22 -11.28 -6.29
C ILE A 64 9.76 -11.76 -6.37
N TYR A 65 9.40 -12.73 -5.54
CA TYR A 65 8.04 -13.26 -5.37
C TYR A 65 7.40 -13.87 -6.63
N GLY A 66 8.23 -14.28 -7.61
CA GLY A 66 7.73 -14.83 -8.86
C GLY A 66 7.24 -13.78 -9.86
N TYR A 67 7.47 -12.50 -9.60
CA TYR A 67 7.12 -11.45 -10.54
C TYR A 67 7.77 -11.65 -11.90
N GLY A 68 7.02 -11.32 -12.95
CA GLY A 68 7.47 -11.50 -14.31
C GLY A 68 8.47 -10.41 -14.73
N VAL A 69 9.57 -10.82 -15.34
CA VAL A 69 10.48 -9.91 -16.06
C VAL A 69 10.34 -10.17 -17.55
N THR A 70 10.08 -9.13 -18.33
CA THR A 70 9.87 -9.21 -19.78
C THR A 70 10.89 -8.36 -20.53
N ILE A 71 10.96 -8.49 -21.85
CA ILE A 71 11.80 -7.62 -22.68
C ILE A 71 11.23 -6.20 -22.66
N PRO A 72 11.99 -5.15 -22.31
CA PRO A 72 11.45 -3.79 -22.20
C PRO A 72 11.06 -3.14 -23.53
N TYR A 73 11.51 -3.69 -24.67
CA TYR A 73 11.20 -3.16 -25.99
C TYR A 73 10.45 -4.22 -26.81
N SER A 74 9.23 -3.92 -27.27
CA SER A 74 8.42 -4.85 -28.06
C SER A 74 7.51 -4.12 -29.04
N HIS A 75 7.75 -4.30 -30.32
CA HIS A 75 6.88 -3.77 -31.39
C HIS A 75 5.48 -4.41 -31.36
N GLN A 76 5.38 -5.66 -30.93
CA GLN A 76 4.08 -6.35 -30.81
C GLN A 76 3.22 -5.69 -29.73
N ARG A 77 3.79 -5.41 -28.54
CA ARG A 77 3.09 -4.67 -27.48
C ARG A 77 2.73 -3.26 -27.90
N LEU A 78 3.64 -2.59 -28.63
CA LEU A 78 3.39 -1.25 -29.16
C LEU A 78 2.20 -1.23 -30.13
N LYS A 79 1.96 -2.31 -30.89
CA LYS A 79 0.78 -2.42 -31.75
C LYS A 79 -0.51 -2.39 -30.93
N TYR A 80 -0.61 -3.16 -29.83
CA TYR A 80 -1.79 -3.11 -28.95
C TYR A 80 -2.04 -1.70 -28.40
N LEU A 81 -0.98 -0.97 -28.03
CA LEU A 81 -1.12 0.41 -27.57
C LEU A 81 -1.55 1.37 -28.69
N ARG A 82 -1.07 1.19 -29.92
CA ARG A 82 -1.53 1.98 -31.07
C ARG A 82 -3.02 1.75 -31.34
N ASP A 83 -3.45 0.51 -31.30
CA ASP A 83 -4.85 0.13 -31.52
C ASP A 83 -5.75 0.69 -30.41
N PHE A 84 -5.29 0.69 -29.15
CA PHE A 84 -5.98 1.32 -28.02
C PHE A 84 -5.95 2.84 -28.11
N ASN A 85 -4.86 3.44 -28.63
CA ASN A 85 -4.62 4.88 -28.76
C ASN A 85 -4.82 5.67 -27.44
N PRO A 86 -3.99 5.45 -26.41
CA PRO A 86 -4.13 6.13 -25.12
C PRO A 86 -3.93 7.65 -25.25
N ASP A 87 -4.64 8.43 -24.43
CA ASP A 87 -4.40 9.87 -24.27
C ASP A 87 -3.16 10.13 -23.40
N LEU A 88 -2.88 9.24 -22.45
CA LEU A 88 -1.71 9.29 -21.56
C LEU A 88 -1.27 7.89 -21.13
N ILE A 89 -0.03 7.81 -20.65
CA ILE A 89 0.59 6.62 -20.06
C ILE A 89 0.85 6.89 -18.59
N HIS A 90 0.36 5.98 -17.72
CA HIS A 90 0.59 6.04 -16.28
C HIS A 90 1.45 4.86 -15.83
N ILE A 91 2.67 5.14 -15.34
CA ILE A 91 3.62 4.13 -14.88
C ILE A 91 3.48 3.98 -13.37
N GLN A 92 3.21 2.75 -12.91
CA GLN A 92 3.00 2.40 -11.50
C GLN A 92 4.16 1.58 -10.91
N THR A 93 4.99 0.98 -11.78
CA THR A 93 6.21 0.25 -11.38
C THR A 93 7.33 0.53 -12.36
N GLU A 94 8.56 0.43 -11.90
CA GLU A 94 9.73 1.00 -12.56
C GLU A 94 10.50 0.01 -13.44
N PHE A 95 10.20 -1.29 -13.37
CA PHE A 95 11.00 -2.33 -14.03
C PHE A 95 10.76 -2.39 -15.54
N THR A 96 10.70 -3.59 -16.08
CA THR A 96 10.70 -3.82 -17.52
C THR A 96 9.44 -3.30 -18.23
N VAL A 97 8.30 -3.35 -17.55
CA VAL A 97 7.03 -2.83 -18.07
C VAL A 97 7.00 -1.30 -17.98
N GLY A 98 7.53 -0.72 -16.89
CA GLY A 98 7.65 0.74 -16.77
C GLY A 98 8.60 1.34 -17.80
N ILE A 99 9.76 0.69 -18.08
CA ILE A 99 10.67 1.09 -19.16
C ILE A 99 9.99 0.97 -20.53
N PHE A 100 9.22 -0.10 -20.74
CA PHE A 100 8.41 -0.21 -21.95
C PHE A 100 7.40 0.94 -22.07
N GLY A 101 6.78 1.34 -20.96
CA GLY A 101 5.86 2.48 -20.90
C GLY A 101 6.51 3.80 -21.38
N LEU A 102 7.73 4.09 -20.91
CA LEU A 102 8.50 5.27 -21.36
C LEU A 102 8.80 5.19 -22.88
N TRP A 103 9.26 4.04 -23.34
CA TRP A 103 9.55 3.87 -24.76
C TRP A 103 8.29 4.00 -25.64
N ALA A 104 7.18 3.44 -25.19
CA ALA A 104 5.90 3.55 -25.88
C ALA A 104 5.40 5.00 -25.90
N ALA A 105 5.49 5.72 -24.78
CA ALA A 105 5.13 7.12 -24.68
C ALA A 105 5.88 7.97 -25.72
N LYS A 106 7.21 7.78 -25.81
CA LYS A 106 8.03 8.46 -26.81
C LYS A 106 7.62 8.11 -28.24
N LYS A 107 7.30 6.83 -28.53
CA LYS A 107 6.90 6.36 -29.87
C LYS A 107 5.51 6.82 -30.30
N LEU A 108 4.63 7.07 -29.33
CA LEU A 108 3.24 7.49 -29.54
C LEU A 108 3.03 8.99 -29.30
N ASN A 109 4.08 9.70 -28.88
CA ASN A 109 4.04 11.10 -28.47
C ASN A 109 2.94 11.38 -27.42
N LYS A 110 2.95 10.61 -26.32
CA LYS A 110 1.95 10.70 -25.23
C LYS A 110 2.60 11.13 -23.93
N PRO A 111 1.91 11.93 -23.10
CA PRO A 111 2.41 12.34 -21.79
C PRO A 111 2.52 11.13 -20.86
N VAL A 112 3.45 11.23 -19.89
CA VAL A 112 3.74 10.22 -18.89
C VAL A 112 3.46 10.76 -17.50
N VAL A 113 2.59 10.07 -16.77
CA VAL A 113 2.44 10.21 -15.33
C VAL A 113 3.16 9.06 -14.64
N TYR A 114 3.89 9.32 -13.58
CA TYR A 114 4.60 8.31 -12.83
C TYR A 114 4.20 8.36 -11.35
N THR A 115 3.73 7.23 -10.80
CA THR A 115 3.46 7.10 -9.36
C THR A 115 4.53 6.25 -8.70
N LEU A 116 5.27 6.85 -7.76
CA LEU A 116 6.28 6.16 -6.97
C LEU A 116 5.66 5.54 -5.72
N HIS A 117 5.42 4.23 -5.73
CA HIS A 117 4.81 3.48 -4.64
C HIS A 117 5.81 2.91 -3.65
N THR A 118 6.96 2.45 -4.12
CA THR A 118 7.88 1.63 -3.35
C THR A 118 9.14 2.39 -2.97
N LEU A 119 9.47 2.34 -1.69
CA LEU A 119 10.70 2.89 -1.14
C LEU A 119 11.83 1.85 -1.29
N TYR A 120 12.30 1.63 -2.52
CA TYR A 120 13.22 0.55 -2.85
C TYR A 120 14.53 0.55 -2.05
N ASP A 121 14.97 1.70 -1.55
CA ASP A 121 16.15 1.80 -0.70
C ASP A 121 15.98 1.09 0.66
N GLN A 122 14.74 0.85 1.06
CA GLN A 122 14.37 0.12 2.27
C GLN A 122 14.20 -1.39 2.03
N TYR A 123 14.24 -1.86 0.78
CA TYR A 123 14.08 -3.26 0.39
C TYR A 123 15.36 -3.88 -0.20
N THR A 124 16.47 -3.15 -0.21
CA THR A 124 17.75 -3.63 -0.77
C THR A 124 18.26 -4.89 -0.09
N PHE A 125 17.95 -5.12 1.20
CA PHE A 125 18.35 -6.31 1.95
C PHE A 125 17.78 -7.63 1.42
N TYR A 126 16.70 -7.59 0.62
CA TYR A 126 16.18 -8.78 -0.07
C TYR A 126 17.04 -9.20 -1.27
N VAL A 127 17.80 -8.27 -1.84
CA VAL A 127 18.55 -8.48 -3.07
C VAL A 127 20.04 -8.64 -2.80
N VAL A 128 20.57 -7.85 -1.87
CA VAL A 128 21.99 -7.83 -1.51
C VAL A 128 22.17 -7.90 0.02
N PRO A 129 23.26 -8.54 0.52
CA PRO A 129 23.63 -8.48 1.93
C PRO A 129 23.77 -7.04 2.41
N GLU A 130 23.42 -6.77 3.65
CA GLU A 130 23.33 -5.42 4.23
C GLU A 130 24.63 -4.62 4.10
N MET A 131 25.78 -5.30 4.21
CA MET A 131 27.11 -4.71 4.03
C MET A 131 27.32 -4.06 2.65
N PHE A 132 26.54 -4.41 1.62
CA PHE A 132 26.64 -3.83 0.27
C PHE A 132 25.60 -2.72 0.01
N ASN A 133 24.82 -2.33 1.01
CA ASN A 133 23.79 -1.30 0.85
C ASN A 133 24.36 0.05 0.38
N PHE A 134 25.62 0.37 0.75
CA PHE A 134 26.28 1.60 0.32
C PHE A 134 26.52 1.67 -1.21
N ILE A 135 26.57 0.51 -1.89
CA ILE A 135 26.66 0.42 -3.35
C ILE A 135 25.26 0.29 -3.97
N ALA A 136 24.40 -0.54 -3.38
CA ALA A 136 23.10 -0.86 -3.93
C ALA A 136 22.14 0.36 -3.93
N LYS A 137 22.09 1.14 -2.85
CA LYS A 137 21.21 2.30 -2.75
C LYS A 137 21.45 3.36 -3.81
N PRO A 138 22.69 3.81 -4.10
CA PRO A 138 22.94 4.76 -5.20
C PRO A 138 22.52 4.24 -6.57
N ILE A 139 22.65 2.93 -6.82
CA ILE A 139 22.18 2.31 -8.07
C ILE A 139 20.66 2.39 -8.17
N VAL A 140 19.96 2.05 -7.09
CA VAL A 140 18.51 2.17 -7.00
C VAL A 140 18.05 3.62 -7.26
N TYR A 141 18.69 4.60 -6.61
CA TYR A 141 18.35 6.01 -6.81
C TYR A 141 18.54 6.47 -8.25
N LYS A 142 19.65 6.10 -8.90
CA LYS A 142 19.87 6.41 -10.32
C LYS A 142 18.82 5.73 -11.21
N TYR A 143 18.47 4.49 -10.90
CA TYR A 143 17.49 3.73 -11.67
C TYR A 143 16.10 4.38 -11.62
N LEU A 144 15.63 4.73 -10.44
CA LEU A 144 14.36 5.46 -10.25
C LEU A 144 14.37 6.80 -11.01
N GLY A 145 15.53 7.45 -11.03
CA GLY A 145 15.76 8.68 -11.78
C GLY A 145 15.53 8.54 -13.29
N VAL A 146 15.66 7.36 -13.88
CA VAL A 146 15.43 7.14 -15.32
C VAL A 146 13.98 7.44 -15.67
N ILE A 147 13.02 6.90 -14.91
CA ILE A 147 11.58 7.14 -15.16
C ILE A 147 11.21 8.55 -14.75
N ALA A 148 11.60 8.98 -13.54
CA ALA A 148 11.25 10.28 -13.00
C ALA A 148 11.70 11.45 -13.89
N LYS A 149 12.88 11.36 -14.51
CA LYS A 149 13.38 12.39 -15.43
C LYS A 149 12.49 12.57 -16.67
N HIS A 150 11.91 11.49 -17.16
CA HIS A 150 11.14 11.47 -18.41
C HIS A 150 9.62 11.53 -18.17
N ALA A 151 9.17 11.47 -16.92
CA ALA A 151 7.77 11.68 -16.60
C ALA A 151 7.41 13.18 -16.69
N ASP A 152 6.26 13.50 -17.24
CA ASP A 152 5.72 14.88 -17.27
C ASP A 152 5.23 15.25 -15.88
N GLU A 153 4.56 14.33 -15.19
CA GLU A 153 4.07 14.51 -13.82
C GLU A 153 4.49 13.33 -12.94
N ILE A 154 4.81 13.63 -11.67
CA ILE A 154 5.17 12.62 -10.68
C ILE A 154 4.23 12.71 -9.48
N THR A 155 3.71 11.56 -9.05
CA THR A 155 2.92 11.44 -7.83
C THR A 155 3.54 10.43 -6.86
N SER A 156 3.21 10.55 -5.58
CA SER A 156 3.58 9.58 -4.56
C SER A 156 2.53 9.54 -3.45
N PRO A 157 2.28 8.39 -2.82
CA PRO A 157 1.34 8.28 -1.71
C PRO A 157 1.76 9.05 -0.45
N SER A 158 3.04 9.40 -0.33
CA SER A 158 3.57 10.17 0.80
C SER A 158 4.80 11.01 0.41
N PRO A 159 5.20 11.97 1.26
CA PRO A 159 6.41 12.79 1.03
C PRO A 159 7.71 12.00 0.93
N LYS A 160 7.78 10.75 1.42
CA LYS A 160 8.96 9.89 1.29
C LYS A 160 9.38 9.69 -0.17
N GLY A 161 8.42 9.60 -1.11
CA GLY A 161 8.74 9.47 -2.52
C GLY A 161 9.54 10.64 -3.06
N ARG A 162 9.20 11.88 -2.67
CA ARG A 162 9.98 13.07 -3.00
C ARG A 162 11.40 12.99 -2.43
N VAL A 163 11.53 12.66 -1.14
CA VAL A 163 12.84 12.52 -0.48
C VAL A 163 13.70 11.46 -1.17
N LEU A 164 13.08 10.34 -1.60
CA LEU A 164 13.79 9.28 -2.31
C LEU A 164 14.33 9.74 -3.66
N LEU A 165 13.55 10.50 -4.42
CA LEU A 165 13.98 11.06 -5.71
C LEU A 165 15.06 12.13 -5.54
N GLU A 166 14.95 12.99 -4.52
CA GLU A 166 15.96 14.00 -4.19
C GLU A 166 17.32 13.34 -3.86
N LYS A 167 17.35 12.22 -3.14
CA LYS A 167 18.57 11.40 -2.93
C LYS A 167 19.17 10.89 -4.24
N GLY A 168 18.36 10.72 -5.28
CA GLY A 168 18.77 10.36 -6.64
C GLY A 168 19.19 11.55 -7.51
N GLY A 169 19.19 12.77 -6.97
CA GLY A 169 19.47 14.00 -7.70
C GLY A 169 18.32 14.45 -8.62
N ILE A 170 17.08 14.03 -8.32
CA ILE A 170 15.87 14.41 -9.06
C ILE A 170 15.11 15.43 -8.23
N HIS A 171 15.05 16.66 -8.72
CA HIS A 171 14.39 17.81 -8.06
C HIS A 171 13.11 18.24 -8.78
N LYS A 172 12.40 17.29 -9.41
CA LYS A 172 11.08 17.55 -10.01
C LYS A 172 10.00 17.66 -8.93
N PRO A 173 8.95 18.46 -9.14
CA PRO A 173 7.79 18.47 -8.27
C PRO A 173 7.17 17.08 -8.14
N VAL A 174 6.82 16.68 -6.91
CA VAL A 174 6.10 15.45 -6.62
C VAL A 174 4.79 15.81 -5.94
N THR A 175 3.68 15.51 -6.58
CA THR A 175 2.35 15.72 -6.00
C THR A 175 2.01 14.56 -5.08
N ILE A 176 1.68 14.88 -3.82
CA ILE A 176 1.31 13.85 -2.83
C ILE A 176 -0.17 13.54 -2.97
N ILE A 177 -0.47 12.30 -3.34
CA ILE A 177 -1.85 11.78 -3.43
C ILE A 177 -1.89 10.47 -2.63
N PRO A 178 -2.43 10.48 -1.40
CA PRO A 178 -2.53 9.29 -0.57
C PRO A 178 -3.27 8.16 -1.28
N ASN A 179 -2.95 6.92 -0.92
CA ASN A 179 -3.72 5.77 -1.37
C ASN A 179 -5.18 5.89 -0.94
N ALA A 180 -6.06 5.22 -1.65
CA ALA A 180 -7.46 5.08 -1.30
C ALA A 180 -7.77 3.65 -0.83
N THR A 181 -8.88 3.52 -0.12
CA THR A 181 -9.49 2.23 0.20
C THR A 181 -10.98 2.28 -0.08
N ASP A 182 -11.60 1.15 -0.39
CA ASP A 182 -13.04 1.05 -0.54
C ASP A 182 -13.72 1.24 0.82
N LEU A 183 -14.11 2.49 1.10
CA LEU A 183 -14.76 2.84 2.35
C LEU A 183 -16.06 2.08 2.58
N HIS A 184 -16.77 1.68 1.49
CA HIS A 184 -18.06 1.03 1.58
C HIS A 184 -17.96 -0.33 2.28
N LEU A 185 -16.88 -1.09 2.04
CA LEU A 185 -16.64 -2.38 2.69
C LEU A 185 -16.52 -2.27 4.22
N PHE A 186 -16.12 -1.11 4.71
CA PHE A 186 -15.84 -0.86 6.13
C PHE A 186 -16.95 -0.07 6.85
N LEU A 187 -18.05 0.28 6.16
CA LEU A 187 -19.18 0.93 6.82
C LEU A 187 -19.89 -0.02 7.80
N PRO A 188 -20.34 0.47 8.96
CA PRO A 188 -20.95 -0.34 10.01
C PRO A 188 -22.14 -1.19 9.54
N GLU A 189 -22.93 -0.67 8.57
CA GLU A 189 -24.09 -1.34 7.99
C GLU A 189 -23.73 -2.50 7.05
N ASN A 190 -22.53 -2.51 6.50
CA ASN A 190 -22.07 -3.53 5.53
C ASN A 190 -21.29 -4.66 6.22
N VAL A 191 -20.93 -4.48 7.48
CA VAL A 191 -20.12 -5.47 8.21
C VAL A 191 -20.96 -6.63 8.71
N ASN A 192 -20.55 -7.85 8.43
CA ASN A 192 -21.18 -9.06 8.92
C ASN A 192 -20.98 -9.24 10.43
N ARG A 193 -21.98 -8.83 11.23
CA ARG A 193 -21.94 -8.86 12.71
C ARG A 193 -21.87 -10.28 13.28
N ASP A 194 -22.43 -11.28 12.58
CA ASP A 194 -22.30 -12.69 12.99
C ASP A 194 -20.87 -13.16 12.87
N LYS A 195 -20.18 -12.80 11.78
CA LYS A 195 -18.76 -13.08 11.58
C LYS A 195 -17.89 -12.42 12.64
N VAL A 196 -18.16 -11.15 13.00
CA VAL A 196 -17.47 -10.47 14.11
C VAL A 196 -17.61 -11.26 15.41
N ARG A 197 -18.83 -11.70 15.76
CA ARG A 197 -19.06 -12.52 16.96
C ARG A 197 -18.33 -13.87 16.89
N GLN A 198 -18.30 -14.52 15.73
CA GLN A 198 -17.56 -15.78 15.53
C GLN A 198 -16.06 -15.57 15.73
N ILE A 199 -15.48 -14.49 15.17
CA ILE A 199 -14.06 -14.15 15.33
C ILE A 199 -13.73 -13.94 16.82
N ARG A 200 -14.51 -13.11 17.53
CA ARG A 200 -14.29 -12.86 18.96
C ARG A 200 -14.36 -14.16 19.78
N ARG A 201 -15.32 -15.04 19.49
CA ARG A 201 -15.42 -16.38 20.14
C ARG A 201 -14.24 -17.28 19.81
N LYS A 202 -13.83 -17.33 18.52
CA LYS A 202 -12.72 -18.15 18.06
C LYS A 202 -11.41 -17.85 18.79
N TYR A 203 -11.14 -16.57 19.02
CA TYR A 203 -9.91 -16.10 19.69
C TYR A 203 -10.10 -15.82 21.18
N GLY A 204 -11.26 -16.11 21.73
CA GLY A 204 -11.54 -15.95 23.17
C GLY A 204 -11.54 -14.49 23.63
N PHE A 205 -11.84 -13.52 22.75
CA PHE A 205 -11.93 -12.11 23.11
C PHE A 205 -13.18 -11.83 23.94
N LYS A 206 -12.97 -11.32 25.14
CA LYS A 206 -14.03 -11.02 26.13
C LYS A 206 -14.45 -9.55 26.05
N ASP A 207 -15.61 -9.26 26.62
CA ASP A 207 -16.01 -7.87 26.86
C ASP A 207 -15.05 -7.24 27.88
N GLY A 208 -14.55 -6.06 27.52
CA GLY A 208 -13.54 -5.35 28.30
C GLY A 208 -12.08 -5.64 27.92
N ASP A 209 -11.81 -6.65 27.08
CA ASP A 209 -10.50 -6.78 26.48
C ASP A 209 -10.20 -5.59 25.55
N VAL A 210 -8.92 -5.28 25.38
CA VAL A 210 -8.40 -4.34 24.38
C VAL A 210 -7.64 -5.16 23.36
N VAL A 211 -8.23 -5.28 22.17
CA VAL A 211 -7.70 -6.10 21.09
C VAL A 211 -6.97 -5.20 20.08
N LEU A 212 -5.64 -5.32 20.07
CA LEU A 212 -4.81 -4.73 19.02
C LEU A 212 -4.83 -5.63 17.79
N CYS A 213 -4.79 -5.05 16.60
CA CYS A 213 -4.51 -5.83 15.39
C CYS A 213 -3.40 -5.22 14.54
N PHE A 214 -2.73 -6.10 13.81
CA PHE A 214 -1.87 -5.78 12.67
C PHE A 214 -2.43 -6.51 11.45
N CYS A 215 -2.37 -5.89 10.28
CA CYS A 215 -2.72 -6.54 9.01
C CYS A 215 -1.68 -6.24 7.95
N GLY A 216 -1.18 -7.31 7.30
CA GLY A 216 -0.22 -7.18 6.21
C GLY A 216 0.63 -8.41 6.01
N ARG A 217 1.55 -8.34 5.04
CA ARG A 217 2.53 -9.41 4.82
C ARG A 217 3.50 -9.51 5.99
N LEU A 218 3.76 -10.73 6.45
CA LEU A 218 4.68 -11.01 7.56
C LEU A 218 6.14 -11.06 7.03
N GLY A 219 6.70 -9.89 6.79
CA GLY A 219 8.07 -9.70 6.32
C GLY A 219 8.89 -8.86 7.31
N LYS A 220 10.22 -8.95 7.23
CA LYS A 220 11.15 -8.20 8.12
C LYS A 220 10.92 -6.70 8.11
N GLU A 221 10.57 -6.16 6.94
CA GLU A 221 10.31 -4.73 6.74
C GLU A 221 9.10 -4.21 7.53
N LYS A 222 8.24 -5.10 8.03
CA LYS A 222 7.06 -4.72 8.81
C LYS A 222 7.34 -4.61 10.31
N SER A 223 8.52 -5.02 10.78
CA SER A 223 8.95 -4.93 12.18
C SER A 223 7.89 -5.46 13.17
N ILE A 224 7.29 -6.62 12.82
CA ILE A 224 6.24 -7.25 13.64
C ILE A 224 6.85 -7.84 14.91
N ASP A 225 8.11 -8.22 14.86
CA ASP A 225 8.94 -8.60 16.01
C ASP A 225 8.92 -7.51 17.10
N VAL A 226 9.20 -6.27 16.74
CA VAL A 226 9.14 -5.12 17.65
C VAL A 226 7.74 -4.93 18.22
N LEU A 227 6.69 -5.10 17.40
CA LEU A 227 5.30 -4.99 17.87
C LEU A 227 4.98 -6.09 18.89
N ILE A 228 5.41 -7.35 18.66
CA ILE A 228 5.23 -8.46 19.59
C ILE A 228 5.95 -8.21 20.90
N GLU A 229 7.20 -7.73 20.88
CA GLU A 229 7.98 -7.41 22.09
C GLU A 229 7.32 -6.28 22.89
N TYR A 230 6.88 -5.22 22.25
CA TYR A 230 6.19 -4.10 22.91
C TYR A 230 4.86 -4.53 23.51
N PHE A 231 4.08 -5.33 22.77
CA PHE A 231 2.84 -5.92 23.26
C PHE A 231 3.07 -6.81 24.47
N ALA A 232 4.05 -7.71 24.42
CA ALA A 232 4.37 -8.63 25.51
C ALA A 232 4.74 -7.86 26.80
N LYS A 233 5.64 -6.88 26.69
CA LYS A 233 6.07 -6.04 27.80
C LYS A 233 4.92 -5.22 28.42
N SER A 234 3.98 -4.72 27.59
CA SER A 234 2.77 -4.06 28.09
C SER A 234 1.83 -5.03 28.79
N SER A 235 1.78 -6.29 28.31
CA SER A 235 0.90 -7.35 28.84
C SER A 235 1.34 -7.88 30.20
N GLU A 236 2.57 -7.63 30.64
CA GLU A 236 3.03 -7.94 32.01
C GLU A 236 2.20 -7.20 33.08
N LYS A 237 1.65 -6.04 32.72
CA LYS A 237 0.90 -5.17 33.65
C LYS A 237 -0.62 -5.29 33.50
N CYS A 238 -1.11 -5.93 32.43
CA CYS A 238 -2.54 -6.01 32.13
C CYS A 238 -2.90 -7.30 31.40
N ASP A 239 -3.84 -8.04 31.92
CA ASP A 239 -4.29 -9.33 31.37
C ASP A 239 -5.35 -9.19 30.27
N LYS A 240 -5.88 -7.97 30.06
CA LYS A 240 -6.94 -7.67 29.09
C LYS A 240 -6.41 -7.39 27.68
N TYR A 241 -5.09 -7.27 27.50
CA TYR A 241 -4.53 -7.01 26.16
C TYR A 241 -4.48 -8.28 25.33
N LYS A 242 -4.89 -8.17 24.07
CA LYS A 242 -4.84 -9.22 23.06
C LYS A 242 -4.24 -8.65 21.76
N LEU A 243 -3.48 -9.45 21.03
CA LEU A 243 -2.89 -9.05 19.74
C LEU A 243 -3.32 -10.04 18.66
N LEU A 244 -3.94 -9.55 17.60
CA LEU A 244 -4.35 -10.32 16.43
C LEU A 244 -3.50 -9.93 15.23
N ILE A 245 -2.67 -10.85 14.74
CA ILE A 245 -1.79 -10.65 13.59
C ILE A 245 -2.45 -11.31 12.37
N MET A 246 -2.89 -10.48 11.42
CA MET A 246 -3.57 -10.90 10.20
C MET A 246 -2.62 -10.84 9.02
N GLY A 247 -2.45 -11.96 8.33
CA GLY A 247 -1.59 -12.10 7.18
C GLY A 247 -0.67 -13.32 7.22
N ASP A 248 0.13 -13.45 6.18
CA ASP A 248 1.11 -14.52 6.04
C ASP A 248 2.38 -13.97 5.39
N GLY A 249 3.48 -14.71 5.48
CA GLY A 249 4.75 -14.29 4.91
C GLY A 249 5.96 -15.08 5.41
N PRO A 250 7.16 -14.75 4.92
CA PRO A 250 8.37 -15.50 5.24
C PRO A 250 8.72 -15.53 6.73
N GLU A 251 8.29 -14.51 7.51
CA GLU A 251 8.59 -14.43 8.95
C GLU A 251 7.51 -15.10 9.82
N ASN A 252 6.50 -15.77 9.25
CA ASN A 252 5.37 -16.33 10.02
C ASN A 252 5.84 -17.26 11.14
N GLU A 253 6.72 -18.22 10.85
CA GLU A 253 7.18 -19.19 11.87
C GLU A 253 8.14 -18.57 12.89
N SER A 254 9.03 -17.65 12.48
CA SER A 254 9.91 -16.91 13.39
C SER A 254 9.12 -16.02 14.35
N LEU A 255 8.07 -15.34 13.88
CA LEU A 255 7.20 -14.52 14.71
C LEU A 255 6.36 -15.33 15.69
N LYS A 256 5.86 -16.51 15.28
CA LYS A 256 5.17 -17.43 16.21
C LYS A 256 6.12 -17.98 17.28
N GLN A 257 7.39 -18.25 16.91
CA GLN A 257 8.38 -18.66 17.89
C GLN A 257 8.66 -17.51 18.86
N LEU A 258 8.88 -16.30 18.38
CA LEU A 258 9.06 -15.13 19.22
C LEU A 258 7.87 -14.94 20.19
N ALA A 259 6.63 -15.06 19.71
CA ALA A 259 5.44 -14.99 20.57
C ALA A 259 5.46 -16.03 21.70
N ARG A 260 5.92 -17.27 21.44
CA ARG A 260 6.10 -18.30 22.49
C ARG A 260 7.20 -17.90 23.50
N ASP A 261 8.31 -17.38 23.00
CA ASP A 261 9.47 -17.01 23.82
C ASP A 261 9.19 -15.84 24.76
N THR A 262 8.22 -14.96 24.42
CA THR A 262 7.76 -13.89 25.31
C THR A 262 6.96 -14.39 26.53
N GLY A 263 6.44 -15.62 26.51
CA GLY A 263 5.53 -16.15 27.53
C GLY A 263 4.07 -15.70 27.40
N PHE A 264 3.71 -14.91 26.37
CA PHE A 264 2.36 -14.39 26.13
C PHE A 264 1.68 -14.98 24.89
N ALA A 265 2.07 -16.19 24.44
CA ALA A 265 1.51 -16.86 23.27
C ALA A 265 -0.01 -17.09 23.37
N ASP A 266 -0.57 -17.17 24.56
CA ASP A 266 -2.02 -17.28 24.82
C ASP A 266 -2.80 -15.99 24.54
N ARG A 267 -2.10 -14.87 24.29
CA ARG A 267 -2.68 -13.56 24.01
C ARG A 267 -2.29 -13.00 22.64
N ILE A 268 -1.43 -13.70 21.90
CA ILE A 268 -0.96 -13.32 20.55
C ILE A 268 -1.46 -14.36 19.56
N PHE A 269 -2.32 -13.95 18.65
CA PHE A 269 -3.02 -14.81 17.71
C PHE A 269 -2.62 -14.52 16.28
N PHE A 270 -2.39 -15.56 15.49
CA PHE A 270 -2.09 -15.47 14.06
C PHE A 270 -3.26 -16.05 13.27
N THR A 271 -3.83 -15.27 12.36
CA THR A 271 -4.96 -15.73 11.53
C THR A 271 -4.51 -16.51 10.31
N GLY A 272 -3.27 -16.31 9.84
CA GLY A 272 -2.89 -16.57 8.45
C GLY A 272 -3.51 -15.53 7.52
N LYS A 273 -3.51 -15.81 6.22
CA LYS A 273 -4.12 -14.97 5.21
C LYS A 273 -5.63 -14.86 5.45
N VAL A 274 -6.14 -13.63 5.39
CA VAL A 274 -7.58 -13.31 5.48
C VAL A 274 -8.04 -12.83 4.12
N ASP A 275 -9.20 -13.31 3.66
CA ASP A 275 -9.79 -12.86 2.41
C ASP A 275 -10.29 -11.42 2.54
N HIS A 276 -10.11 -10.63 1.47
CA HIS A 276 -10.45 -9.20 1.49
C HIS A 276 -11.93 -8.93 1.80
N GLU A 277 -12.83 -9.80 1.36
CA GLU A 277 -14.27 -9.71 1.65
C GLU A 277 -14.60 -9.90 3.14
N GLU A 278 -13.75 -10.63 3.88
CA GLU A 278 -13.96 -10.89 5.31
C GLU A 278 -13.18 -9.91 6.21
N ILE A 279 -12.22 -9.16 5.66
CA ILE A 279 -11.27 -8.37 6.46
C ILE A 279 -11.95 -7.34 7.36
N SER A 280 -13.06 -6.74 6.90
CA SER A 280 -13.81 -5.77 7.68
C SER A 280 -14.32 -6.38 9.00
N ALA A 281 -14.79 -7.64 8.98
CA ALA A 281 -15.25 -8.31 10.20
C ALA A 281 -14.12 -8.53 11.23
N TYR A 282 -12.89 -8.76 10.75
CA TYR A 282 -11.71 -8.87 11.63
C TYR A 282 -11.35 -7.51 12.24
N TYR A 283 -11.35 -6.43 11.47
CA TYR A 283 -11.13 -5.09 12.03
C TYR A 283 -12.21 -4.74 13.07
N TYR A 284 -13.48 -5.06 12.79
CA TYR A 284 -14.57 -4.81 13.75
C TYR A 284 -14.52 -5.70 14.99
N ALA A 285 -13.78 -6.81 14.98
CA ALA A 285 -13.52 -7.62 16.17
C ALA A 285 -12.45 -7.01 17.09
N CYS A 286 -11.71 -5.98 16.60
CA CYS A 286 -10.58 -5.34 17.26
C CYS A 286 -10.92 -3.90 17.71
N ASP A 287 -10.04 -3.31 18.51
CA ASP A 287 -10.18 -1.98 19.10
C ASP A 287 -9.15 -0.99 18.55
N LEU A 288 -7.92 -1.44 18.32
CA LEU A 288 -6.78 -0.64 17.89
C LEU A 288 -6.08 -1.30 16.71
N TYR A 289 -5.56 -0.49 15.79
CA TYR A 289 -4.59 -0.94 14.79
C TYR A 289 -3.18 -0.52 15.23
N ALA A 290 -2.24 -1.45 15.27
CA ALA A 290 -0.88 -1.18 15.71
C ALA A 290 0.16 -1.66 14.69
N THR A 291 1.18 -0.84 14.42
CA THR A 291 2.31 -1.21 13.56
C THR A 291 3.60 -0.54 13.99
N ALA A 292 4.68 -1.30 14.01
CA ALA A 292 6.04 -0.80 14.21
C ALA A 292 6.80 -0.59 12.90
N SER A 293 6.14 -0.77 11.74
CA SER A 293 6.74 -0.57 10.42
C SER A 293 7.14 0.88 10.20
N VAL A 294 8.37 1.09 9.71
CA VAL A 294 8.90 2.39 9.28
C VAL A 294 9.13 2.45 7.76
N THR A 295 8.72 1.41 7.03
CA THR A 295 8.95 1.28 5.58
C THR A 295 7.70 1.60 4.75
N GLU A 296 6.60 1.97 5.39
CA GLU A 296 5.36 2.28 4.67
C GLU A 296 5.47 3.61 3.91
N ALA A 297 5.04 3.61 2.66
CA ALA A 297 4.79 4.86 1.95
C ALA A 297 3.45 5.47 2.42
N ASN A 298 2.37 4.68 2.31
CA ASN A 298 1.05 5.00 2.85
C ASN A 298 0.28 3.67 2.95
N SER A 299 0.16 3.14 4.16
CA SER A 299 -0.35 1.80 4.41
C SER A 299 -1.85 1.70 4.12
N ILE A 300 -2.25 0.87 3.16
CA ILE A 300 -3.66 0.59 2.83
C ILE A 300 -4.35 -0.10 4.02
N SER A 301 -3.71 -1.08 4.66
CA SER A 301 -4.30 -1.74 5.82
C SER A 301 -4.54 -0.80 7.01
N ALA A 302 -3.71 0.25 7.16
CA ALA A 302 -3.98 1.30 8.14
C ALA A 302 -5.17 2.19 7.72
N LEU A 303 -5.35 2.45 6.42
CA LEU A 303 -6.54 3.17 5.91
C LEU A 303 -7.81 2.36 6.13
N GLU A 304 -7.78 1.05 5.86
CA GLU A 304 -8.88 0.10 6.12
C GLU A 304 -9.24 0.04 7.60
N ALA A 305 -8.24 -0.08 8.46
CA ALA A 305 -8.42 -0.06 9.91
C ALA A 305 -9.06 1.26 10.37
N GLY A 306 -8.58 2.40 9.88
CA GLY A 306 -9.16 3.70 10.14
C GLY A 306 -10.60 3.84 9.62
N ALA A 307 -10.90 3.32 8.43
CA ALA A 307 -12.26 3.27 7.89
C ALA A 307 -13.19 2.39 8.74
N SER A 308 -12.66 1.37 9.43
CA SER A 308 -13.36 0.55 10.42
C SER A 308 -13.45 1.20 11.79
N GLY A 309 -12.87 2.39 11.97
CA GLY A 309 -12.89 3.16 13.22
C GLY A 309 -11.85 2.72 14.26
N LEU A 310 -10.81 1.97 13.89
CA LEU A 310 -9.74 1.60 14.80
C LEU A 310 -8.76 2.76 14.98
N LEU A 311 -8.53 3.15 16.23
CA LEU A 311 -7.50 4.14 16.56
C LEU A 311 -6.12 3.56 16.21
N MET A 312 -5.31 4.31 15.48
CA MET A 312 -4.02 3.84 14.98
C MET A 312 -2.88 4.13 15.95
N LEU A 313 -2.05 3.13 16.24
CA LEU A 313 -0.78 3.26 16.93
C LEU A 313 0.35 2.92 15.95
N GLN A 314 1.07 3.92 15.47
CA GLN A 314 2.13 3.72 14.48
C GLN A 314 3.48 4.21 15.00
N LYS A 315 4.53 3.41 14.77
CA LYS A 315 5.88 3.86 15.06
C LYS A 315 6.20 5.11 14.24
N LEU A 316 6.72 6.15 14.90
CA LEU A 316 7.02 7.42 14.26
C LEU A 316 8.04 7.25 13.15
N ASP A 317 7.71 7.77 11.99
CA ASP A 317 8.52 7.78 10.79
C ASP A 317 8.15 8.99 9.92
N GLU A 318 9.07 9.45 9.10
CA GLU A 318 8.89 10.62 8.24
C GLU A 318 7.71 10.51 7.25
N GLY A 319 7.30 9.30 6.89
CA GLY A 319 6.14 9.07 6.02
C GLY A 319 4.81 9.02 6.77
N ASN A 320 4.76 8.31 7.88
CA ASN A 320 3.51 8.08 8.59
C ASN A 320 3.05 9.27 9.45
N LYS A 321 3.93 10.19 9.78
CA LYS A 321 3.55 11.44 10.47
C LYS A 321 2.49 12.27 9.73
N TYR A 322 2.32 12.05 8.43
CA TYR A 322 1.27 12.72 7.62
C TYR A 322 -0.03 11.90 7.54
N GLN A 323 0.04 10.61 7.82
CA GLN A 323 -1.13 9.72 7.87
C GLN A 323 -1.84 9.82 9.22
N ILE A 324 -1.09 10.11 10.29
CA ILE A 324 -1.62 10.24 11.65
C ILE A 324 -1.79 11.70 12.03
N THR A 325 -3.02 12.06 12.37
CA THR A 325 -3.35 13.31 13.10
C THR A 325 -3.50 12.95 14.55
N GLN A 326 -2.52 13.40 15.37
CA GLN A 326 -2.44 13.07 16.81
C GLN A 326 -3.76 13.36 17.54
N GLY A 327 -4.30 12.35 18.23
CA GLY A 327 -5.53 12.46 18.99
C GLY A 327 -6.82 12.44 18.15
N GLU A 328 -6.75 12.56 16.83
CA GLU A 328 -7.92 12.47 15.95
C GLU A 328 -8.12 11.04 15.45
N ASN A 329 -7.16 10.51 14.65
CA ASN A 329 -7.24 9.18 14.08
C ASN A 329 -6.22 8.20 14.63
N GLY A 330 -5.29 8.66 15.48
CA GLY A 330 -4.25 7.80 16.04
C GLY A 330 -3.20 8.57 16.81
N TYR A 331 -2.16 7.83 17.17
CA TYR A 331 -0.95 8.34 17.79
C TYR A 331 0.27 7.71 17.13
N THR A 332 1.35 8.48 17.01
CA THR A 332 2.67 7.93 16.73
C THR A 332 3.40 7.64 18.04
N PHE A 333 4.30 6.66 18.03
CA PHE A 333 5.19 6.35 19.15
C PHE A 333 6.63 6.17 18.65
N LYS A 334 7.62 6.57 19.45
CA LYS A 334 9.06 6.44 19.14
C LYS A 334 9.64 5.17 19.74
N ASP A 335 9.23 4.84 20.93
CA ASP A 335 9.77 3.78 21.78
C ASP A 335 8.65 3.00 22.49
N PHE A 336 9.06 2.07 23.36
CA PHE A 336 8.14 1.27 24.15
C PHE A 336 7.32 2.12 25.12
N GLU A 337 7.92 3.09 25.76
CA GLU A 337 7.31 3.93 26.79
C GLU A 337 6.13 4.73 26.20
N GLU A 338 6.30 5.32 25.02
CA GLU A 338 5.22 6.02 24.32
C GLU A 338 4.13 5.04 23.83
N PHE A 339 4.51 3.85 23.33
CA PHE A 339 3.56 2.80 22.94
C PHE A 339 2.70 2.36 24.12
N ASP A 340 3.32 1.98 25.25
CA ASP A 340 2.66 1.52 26.47
C ASP A 340 1.74 2.61 27.07
N LEU A 341 2.18 3.86 27.05
CA LEU A 341 1.36 5.00 27.48
C LEU A 341 0.07 5.08 26.66
N ARG A 342 0.15 5.06 25.33
CA ARG A 342 -1.04 5.18 24.47
C ARG A 342 -1.97 3.99 24.59
N LEU A 343 -1.42 2.81 24.78
CA LEU A 343 -2.22 1.60 25.01
C LEU A 343 -2.98 1.69 26.35
N ARG A 344 -2.33 2.14 27.40
CA ARG A 344 -2.98 2.37 28.71
C ARG A 344 -4.03 3.48 28.67
N ASP A 345 -3.74 4.61 27.99
CA ASP A 345 -4.68 5.70 27.81
C ASP A 345 -5.98 5.18 27.16
N TYR A 346 -5.84 4.39 26.08
CA TYR A 346 -7.01 3.80 25.41
C TYR A 346 -7.75 2.78 26.29
N ALA A 347 -7.01 1.95 27.03
CA ALA A 347 -7.59 0.93 27.92
C ALA A 347 -8.41 1.55 29.07
N ALA A 348 -8.03 2.74 29.51
CA ALA A 348 -8.74 3.48 30.57
C ALA A 348 -10.07 4.12 30.09
N LEU A 349 -10.31 4.20 28.78
CA LEU A 349 -11.55 4.78 28.26
C LEU A 349 -12.76 3.91 28.57
N SER A 350 -13.86 4.55 28.94
CA SER A 350 -15.18 3.93 29.05
C SER A 350 -15.69 3.44 27.69
N VAL A 351 -16.72 2.61 27.69
CA VAL A 351 -17.35 2.09 26.46
C VAL A 351 -17.84 3.22 25.58
N ASP A 352 -18.45 4.25 26.14
CA ASP A 352 -18.96 5.39 25.39
C ASP A 352 -17.84 6.23 24.79
N GLU A 353 -16.74 6.45 25.52
CA GLU A 353 -15.57 7.15 25.00
C GLU A 353 -14.89 6.37 23.86
N ARG A 354 -14.76 5.04 23.98
CA ARG A 354 -14.24 4.19 22.90
C ARG A 354 -15.12 4.29 21.64
N LYS A 355 -16.46 4.35 21.82
CA LYS A 355 -17.38 4.57 20.71
C LYS A 355 -17.16 5.94 20.04
N GLN A 356 -17.02 7.00 20.83
CA GLN A 356 -16.72 8.35 20.30
C GLN A 356 -15.39 8.39 19.55
N VAL A 357 -14.36 7.70 20.06
CA VAL A 357 -13.08 7.54 19.36
C VAL A 357 -13.30 6.85 18.01
N ARG A 358 -14.02 5.73 17.98
CA ARG A 358 -14.33 4.99 16.76
C ARG A 358 -15.04 5.87 15.73
N ASP A 359 -16.08 6.57 16.11
CA ASP A 359 -16.85 7.46 15.22
C ASP A 359 -15.98 8.59 14.66
N ARG A 360 -15.12 9.19 15.50
CA ARG A 360 -14.17 10.23 15.07
C ARG A 360 -13.13 9.70 14.06
N VAL A 361 -12.57 8.53 14.30
CA VAL A 361 -11.59 7.90 13.41
C VAL A 361 -12.23 7.58 12.06
N MET A 362 -13.44 7.01 12.05
CA MET A 362 -14.20 6.74 10.83
C MET A 362 -14.47 8.03 10.04
N ALA A 363 -14.87 9.09 10.72
CA ALA A 363 -15.12 10.39 10.07
C ALA A 363 -13.85 10.95 9.41
N SER A 364 -12.69 10.83 10.08
CA SER A 364 -11.40 11.28 9.56
C SER A 364 -10.92 10.50 8.33
N SER A 365 -11.41 9.25 8.17
CA SER A 365 -11.02 8.36 7.08
C SER A 365 -11.75 8.63 5.77
N ARG A 366 -12.84 9.41 5.77
CA ARG A 366 -13.65 9.72 4.56
C ARG A 366 -12.85 10.34 3.43
N LYS A 367 -11.81 11.12 3.75
CA LYS A 367 -10.90 11.73 2.76
C LYS A 367 -10.06 10.74 1.96
N TYR A 368 -10.01 9.47 2.38
CA TYR A 368 -9.27 8.41 1.69
C TYR A 368 -10.17 7.53 0.81
N GLY A 369 -11.35 8.02 0.47
CA GLY A 369 -12.25 7.33 -0.46
C GLY A 369 -11.76 7.36 -1.91
N PRO A 370 -12.15 6.35 -2.72
CA PRO A 370 -11.70 6.22 -4.11
C PRO A 370 -12.10 7.40 -5.00
N GLU A 371 -13.26 7.99 -4.75
CA GLU A 371 -13.75 9.16 -5.53
C GLU A 371 -12.84 10.39 -5.39
N GLU A 372 -12.42 10.71 -4.14
CA GLU A 372 -11.51 11.82 -3.85
C GLU A 372 -10.14 11.57 -4.46
N PHE A 373 -9.65 10.34 -4.31
CA PHE A 373 -8.40 9.89 -4.89
C PHE A 373 -8.38 10.09 -6.41
N VAL A 374 -9.38 9.57 -7.13
CA VAL A 374 -9.44 9.67 -8.59
C VAL A 374 -9.67 11.11 -9.04
N ARG A 375 -10.44 11.91 -8.30
CA ARG A 375 -10.58 13.34 -8.57
C ARG A 375 -9.22 14.05 -8.57
N ASN A 376 -8.33 13.70 -7.64
CA ASN A 376 -6.99 14.28 -7.58
C ASN A 376 -6.07 13.75 -8.69
N ILE A 377 -6.13 12.47 -9.01
CA ILE A 377 -5.39 11.87 -10.14
C ILE A 377 -5.82 12.50 -11.48
N LEU A 378 -7.11 12.72 -11.70
CA LEU A 378 -7.61 13.34 -12.93
C LEU A 378 -7.09 14.77 -13.13
N LYS A 379 -6.87 15.56 -12.06
CA LYS A 379 -6.21 16.87 -12.16
C LYS A 379 -4.78 16.74 -12.71
N ILE A 380 -4.04 15.70 -12.26
CA ILE A 380 -2.68 15.42 -12.74
C ILE A 380 -2.70 15.01 -14.21
N TYR A 381 -3.62 14.11 -14.60
CA TYR A 381 -3.77 13.67 -15.97
C TYR A 381 -4.07 14.83 -16.93
N ASN A 382 -5.03 15.67 -16.56
CA ASN A 382 -5.37 16.84 -17.36
C ASN A 382 -4.18 17.81 -17.51
N ARG A 383 -3.42 18.05 -16.44
CA ARG A 383 -2.22 18.88 -16.49
C ARG A 383 -1.17 18.30 -17.44
N ALA A 384 -0.83 17.02 -17.28
CA ALA A 384 0.14 16.35 -18.15
C ALA A 384 -0.25 16.40 -19.64
N ILE A 385 -1.55 16.24 -19.95
CA ILE A 385 -2.05 16.31 -21.33
C ILE A 385 -1.94 17.75 -21.86
N CYS A 386 -2.37 18.76 -21.08
CA CYS A 386 -2.33 20.15 -21.49
C CYS A 386 -0.89 20.64 -21.72
N ASP A 387 0.03 20.31 -20.81
CA ASP A 387 1.43 20.70 -20.92
C ASP A 387 2.08 20.09 -22.17
N ARG A 388 1.84 18.80 -22.44
CA ARG A 388 2.33 18.14 -23.65
C ARG A 388 1.77 18.72 -24.94
N GLN A 389 0.49 19.13 -24.94
CA GLN A 389 -0.12 19.80 -26.10
C GLN A 389 0.50 21.17 -26.37
N GLN A 390 0.83 21.94 -25.32
CA GLN A 390 1.51 23.22 -25.43
C GLN A 390 2.94 23.06 -25.98
N GLU A 391 3.70 22.07 -25.48
CA GLU A 391 5.03 21.75 -25.99
C GLU A 391 5.00 21.40 -27.50
N ASN A 392 4.08 20.51 -27.91
CA ASN A 392 3.92 20.14 -29.32
C ASN A 392 3.53 21.34 -30.20
N ALA A 393 2.71 22.26 -29.69
CA ALA A 393 2.33 23.47 -30.42
C ALA A 393 3.48 24.48 -30.54
N ALA A 394 4.42 24.48 -29.60
CA ALA A 394 5.59 25.36 -29.63
C ALA A 394 6.73 24.84 -30.53
N GLU A 395 6.72 23.54 -30.86
CA GLU A 395 7.69 22.91 -31.76
C GLU A 395 7.28 22.99 -33.26
N LEU A 396 6.03 23.38 -33.57
CA LEU A 396 5.49 23.60 -34.92
C LEU A 396 5.64 25.07 -35.34
#